data_c3a57e50d2f816e79d268a32dc008e22
#
_entry.id   c3a57e50d2f816e79d268a32dc008e22
#
_cell.length_a   1.000
_cell.length_b   1.000
_cell.length_c   1.000
_cell.angle_alpha   90.00
_cell.angle_beta   90.00
_cell.angle_gamma   90.00
#
_symmetry.space_group_name_H-M   'P 1'
#
loop_
_entity.id
_entity.type
_entity.pdbx_description
1 polymer ?
#
loop_
_entity_poly.entity_id
_entity_poly.type
_entity_poly.pdbx_seq_one_letter_code
_entity_poly.pdbx_strand_id
1 'polypeptide(L)'
;MIVGVKFFIYQNNFPLKCIFLFFIFFSCLDPDRIPPDNPISNPEFTFMQDQNKVYFSANFQEEYQGEALDSTFVRWYSSSLALGFDAVTLNDDGVNGDIIEGDNIFARKISNESLNRAITEADTGFLFAEFTAIYGGRNYVGLLDSGKVGNLIPKIINVIADTLIKRPEGRNINLIKVKAEVLDGDGNESIKWVGFTSFSLRDNEMMNNGNMIYLYDDGGSEILYPPDFTSGDSARDDGIYTFKIPIYGDGFGSEETDDTTRTGSFRWRFSAQDMANDYSQTVDHVIVIQ
;
A
#
# COMPACT_ATOMS: atom_id res chain seq x y z
N MET A 1 -7.35 -45.49 -32.15
CA MET A 1 -7.88 -46.63 -31.38
C MET A 1 -9.22 -46.20 -30.81
N ILE A 2 -10.30 -46.61 -31.52
CA ILE A 2 -11.67 -46.17 -31.25
C ILE A 2 -12.33 -47.25 -30.40
N VAL A 3 -12.79 -46.88 -29.19
CA VAL A 3 -13.51 -47.80 -28.30
C VAL A 3 -15.01 -47.50 -28.49
N GLY A 4 -15.68 -48.46 -29.11
CA GLY A 4 -17.15 -48.38 -29.29
C GLY A 4 -17.88 -48.85 -28.03
N VAL A 5 -18.90 -48.09 -27.66
CA VAL A 5 -19.87 -48.46 -26.61
C VAL A 5 -21.09 -49.06 -27.29
N LYS A 6 -21.39 -50.31 -26.98
CA LYS A 6 -22.62 -51.01 -27.42
C LYS A 6 -23.76 -50.63 -26.49
N PHE A 7 -24.83 -50.11 -27.06
CA PHE A 7 -26.12 -49.99 -26.39
C PHE A 7 -26.94 -51.30 -26.54
N PHE A 8 -27.34 -51.85 -25.40
CA PHE A 8 -28.33 -52.94 -25.36
C PHE A 8 -29.73 -52.34 -25.33
N ILE A 9 -30.53 -52.65 -26.36
CA ILE A 9 -31.93 -52.28 -26.38
C ILE A 9 -32.72 -53.47 -25.78
N TYR A 10 -33.42 -53.17 -24.65
CA TYR A 10 -34.40 -54.07 -24.09
C TYR A 10 -35.81 -53.67 -24.59
N GLN A 11 -36.40 -54.50 -25.44
CA GLN A 11 -37.80 -54.37 -25.87
C GLN A 11 -38.70 -54.87 -24.75
N ASN A 12 -39.56 -54.03 -24.19
CA ASN A 12 -40.72 -54.45 -23.46
C ASN A 12 -41.97 -53.72 -23.99
N ASN A 13 -42.87 -54.54 -24.60
CA ASN A 13 -44.17 -54.11 -25.07
C ASN A 13 -45.10 -53.80 -23.90
N PHE A 14 -45.59 -52.56 -23.79
CA PHE A 14 -46.81 -52.24 -23.07
C PHE A 14 -47.57 -51.14 -23.82
N PRO A 15 -48.87 -51.36 -24.10
CA PRO A 15 -49.69 -50.35 -24.78
C PRO A 15 -50.39 -49.50 -23.70
N LEU A 16 -49.88 -48.33 -23.41
CA LEU A 16 -50.64 -47.33 -22.66
C LEU A 16 -50.54 -45.98 -23.36
N LYS A 17 -51.69 -45.59 -23.95
CA LYS A 17 -51.90 -44.27 -24.52
C LYS A 17 -51.84 -43.23 -23.38
N CYS A 18 -50.68 -42.74 -23.01
CA CYS A 18 -50.57 -41.53 -22.27
C CYS A 18 -50.34 -40.38 -23.24
N ILE A 19 -51.36 -39.58 -23.46
CA ILE A 19 -51.30 -38.28 -24.09
C ILE A 19 -50.58 -37.40 -23.10
N PHE A 20 -49.24 -37.25 -23.23
CA PHE A 20 -48.50 -36.22 -22.54
C PHE A 20 -48.76 -34.88 -23.26
N LEU A 21 -49.66 -34.09 -22.67
CA LEU A 21 -49.80 -32.67 -22.99
C LEU A 21 -48.52 -31.98 -22.56
N PHE A 22 -47.57 -31.81 -23.47
CA PHE A 22 -46.45 -30.94 -23.31
C PHE A 22 -46.98 -29.50 -23.29
N PHE A 23 -47.26 -28.96 -22.11
CA PHE A 23 -47.31 -27.51 -21.93
C PHE A 23 -45.91 -26.97 -22.12
N ILE A 24 -45.60 -26.59 -23.36
CA ILE A 24 -44.45 -25.74 -23.63
C ILE A 24 -44.84 -24.37 -23.03
N PHE A 25 -44.40 -24.11 -21.84
CA PHE A 25 -44.34 -22.74 -21.34
C PHE A 25 -43.28 -22.03 -22.21
N PHE A 26 -43.75 -21.43 -23.31
CA PHE A 26 -43.03 -20.33 -23.89
C PHE A 26 -43.07 -19.23 -22.82
N SER A 27 -42.09 -19.19 -21.91
CA SER A 27 -41.75 -17.95 -21.29
C SER A 27 -41.30 -17.06 -22.46
N CYS A 28 -42.12 -16.12 -22.85
CA CYS A 28 -41.67 -14.98 -23.62
C CYS A 28 -40.56 -14.32 -22.81
N LEU A 29 -39.32 -14.75 -23.04
CA LEU A 29 -38.20 -13.88 -22.89
C LEU A 29 -38.41 -12.82 -23.96
N ASP A 30 -38.82 -11.64 -23.53
CA ASP A 30 -38.89 -10.47 -24.36
C ASP A 30 -37.46 -10.21 -24.87
N PRO A 31 -37.13 -10.49 -26.15
CA PRO A 31 -35.76 -10.36 -26.62
C PRO A 31 -35.31 -8.90 -26.73
N ASP A 32 -36.23 -7.96 -26.53
CA ASP A 32 -35.98 -6.52 -26.63
C ASP A 32 -35.83 -5.84 -25.26
N ARG A 33 -35.87 -6.59 -24.15
CA ARG A 33 -35.57 -6.01 -22.85
C ARG A 33 -34.08 -5.87 -22.69
N ILE A 34 -33.51 -4.81 -23.26
CA ILE A 34 -32.20 -4.32 -22.88
C ILE A 34 -32.25 -4.10 -21.36
N PRO A 35 -31.36 -4.73 -20.57
CA PRO A 35 -31.29 -4.41 -19.14
C PRO A 35 -31.14 -2.89 -19.02
N PRO A 36 -31.91 -2.22 -18.16
CA PRO A 36 -31.72 -0.79 -17.97
C PRO A 36 -30.27 -0.53 -17.66
N ASP A 37 -29.66 0.45 -18.34
CA ASP A 37 -28.30 0.88 -18.08
C ASP A 37 -28.16 1.20 -16.59
N ASN A 38 -27.01 0.85 -16.01
CA ASN A 38 -26.73 1.20 -14.61
C ASN A 38 -26.72 2.73 -14.49
N PRO A 39 -27.53 3.34 -13.60
CA PRO A 39 -27.59 4.79 -13.44
C PRO A 39 -26.33 5.38 -12.81
N ILE A 40 -25.37 4.55 -12.40
CA ILE A 40 -24.07 4.94 -11.85
C ILE A 40 -23.02 4.69 -12.92
N SER A 41 -22.17 5.68 -13.18
CA SER A 41 -21.09 5.58 -14.16
C SER A 41 -19.85 6.32 -13.70
N ASN A 42 -18.71 6.05 -14.34
CA ASN A 42 -17.43 6.65 -14.06
C ASN A 42 -17.06 6.66 -12.56
N PRO A 43 -17.11 5.50 -11.87
CA PRO A 43 -16.66 5.42 -10.50
C PRO A 43 -15.16 5.73 -10.44
N GLU A 44 -14.77 6.51 -9.46
CA GLU A 44 -13.36 6.85 -9.21
C GLU A 44 -13.06 6.78 -7.72
N PHE A 45 -11.92 6.21 -7.41
CA PHE A 45 -11.36 6.18 -6.08
C PHE A 45 -9.87 6.54 -6.18
N THR A 46 -9.42 7.47 -5.34
CA THR A 46 -8.02 7.90 -5.29
C THR A 46 -7.54 8.01 -3.85
N PHE A 47 -6.39 7.40 -3.55
CA PHE A 47 -5.69 7.60 -2.28
C PHE A 47 -4.61 8.65 -2.43
N MET A 48 -4.78 9.77 -1.74
CA MET A 48 -3.83 10.90 -1.70
C MET A 48 -2.88 10.69 -0.52
N GLN A 49 -1.78 9.97 -0.74
CA GLN A 49 -0.86 9.54 0.33
C GLN A 49 -0.27 10.71 1.11
N ASP A 50 0.21 11.75 0.43
CA ASP A 50 0.83 12.94 1.06
C ASP A 50 -0.10 13.67 2.03
N GLN A 51 -1.41 13.60 1.77
CA GLN A 51 -2.44 14.25 2.58
C GLN A 51 -3.14 13.27 3.53
N ASN A 52 -2.85 11.99 3.43
CA ASN A 52 -3.55 10.89 4.11
C ASN A 52 -5.08 11.01 3.94
N LYS A 53 -5.54 11.21 2.70
CA LYS A 53 -6.95 11.38 2.35
C LYS A 53 -7.37 10.41 1.27
N VAL A 54 -8.65 10.03 1.32
CA VAL A 54 -9.30 9.23 0.28
C VAL A 54 -10.34 10.11 -0.42
N TYR A 55 -10.36 10.02 -1.74
CA TYR A 55 -11.33 10.68 -2.61
C TYR A 55 -12.16 9.62 -3.33
N PHE A 56 -13.48 9.84 -3.36
CA PHE A 56 -14.44 9.05 -4.09
C PHE A 56 -15.29 9.96 -4.96
N SER A 57 -15.55 9.57 -6.21
CA SER A 57 -16.52 10.24 -7.07
C SER A 57 -17.18 9.27 -8.04
N ALA A 58 -18.40 9.58 -8.46
CA ALA A 58 -19.08 8.92 -9.56
C ALA A 58 -20.19 9.81 -10.11
N ASN A 59 -20.58 9.56 -11.37
CA ASN A 59 -21.77 10.18 -11.95
C ASN A 59 -23.00 9.37 -11.55
N PHE A 60 -24.06 10.06 -11.10
CA PHE A 60 -25.36 9.47 -10.78
C PHE A 60 -26.46 10.15 -11.60
N GLN A 61 -27.33 9.36 -12.19
CA GLN A 61 -28.52 9.89 -12.88
C GLN A 61 -29.52 10.44 -11.83
N GLU A 62 -30.14 11.58 -12.10
CA GLU A 62 -31.15 12.19 -11.22
C GLU A 62 -32.44 11.35 -11.10
N GLU A 63 -32.71 10.53 -12.10
CA GLU A 63 -33.90 9.66 -12.16
C GLU A 63 -33.51 8.29 -12.71
N TYR A 64 -34.07 7.23 -12.15
CA TYR A 64 -33.89 5.88 -12.60
C TYR A 64 -35.20 5.09 -12.48
N GLN A 65 -35.68 4.51 -13.58
CA GLN A 65 -36.93 3.75 -13.67
C GLN A 65 -38.18 4.54 -13.18
N GLY A 66 -38.18 5.87 -13.38
CA GLY A 66 -39.30 6.75 -12.97
C GLY A 66 -39.25 7.16 -11.51
N GLU A 67 -38.18 6.85 -10.79
CA GLU A 67 -37.97 7.24 -9.39
C GLU A 67 -36.80 8.24 -9.29
N ALA A 68 -36.97 9.31 -8.50
CA ALA A 68 -35.93 10.30 -8.29
C ALA A 68 -34.81 9.77 -7.38
N LEU A 69 -33.61 10.30 -7.57
CA LEU A 69 -32.46 10.04 -6.71
C LEU A 69 -32.67 10.65 -5.31
N ASP A 70 -32.61 9.80 -4.27
CA ASP A 70 -32.77 10.26 -2.87
C ASP A 70 -31.43 10.44 -2.16
N SER A 71 -30.48 9.51 -2.38
CA SER A 71 -29.18 9.57 -1.74
C SER A 71 -28.14 8.73 -2.43
N THR A 72 -26.88 9.12 -2.22
CA THR A 72 -25.68 8.46 -2.78
C THR A 72 -24.66 8.24 -1.69
N PHE A 73 -23.97 7.10 -1.74
CA PHE A 73 -22.87 6.79 -0.83
C PHE A 73 -21.96 5.71 -1.42
N VAL A 74 -20.76 5.63 -0.88
CA VAL A 74 -19.81 4.54 -1.14
C VAL A 74 -19.82 3.58 0.03
N ARG A 75 -19.89 2.29 -0.25
CA ARG A 75 -19.51 1.22 0.67
C ARG A 75 -18.04 0.92 0.46
N TRP A 76 -17.23 1.38 1.36
CA TRP A 76 -15.79 1.18 1.32
C TRP A 76 -15.39 -0.11 2.03
N TYR A 77 -14.85 -1.07 1.30
CA TYR A 77 -14.48 -2.39 1.82
C TYR A 77 -12.99 -2.53 2.12
N SER A 78 -12.15 -1.58 1.65
CA SER A 78 -10.70 -1.74 1.65
C SER A 78 -10.27 -3.01 0.90
N SER A 79 -9.34 -3.80 1.42
CA SER A 79 -8.79 -5.00 0.76
C SER A 79 -9.69 -6.24 0.82
N SER A 80 -10.85 -6.21 1.51
CA SER A 80 -11.69 -7.41 1.70
C SER A 80 -13.18 -7.14 1.74
N LEU A 81 -13.90 -7.69 0.76
CA LEU A 81 -15.37 -7.66 0.71
C LEU A 81 -16.04 -8.45 1.86
N ALA A 82 -15.32 -9.40 2.49
CA ALA A 82 -15.88 -10.29 3.50
C ALA A 82 -16.01 -9.66 4.89
N LEU A 83 -15.29 -8.58 5.16
CA LEU A 83 -15.17 -7.99 6.50
C LEU A 83 -16.18 -6.86 6.80
N GLY A 84 -17.15 -6.60 5.94
CA GLY A 84 -18.08 -5.47 6.02
C GLY A 84 -17.51 -4.21 5.35
N PHE A 85 -18.12 -3.04 5.59
CA PHE A 85 -17.77 -1.80 4.91
C PHE A 85 -17.95 -0.58 5.82
N ASP A 86 -17.26 0.52 5.46
CA ASP A 86 -17.59 1.86 5.93
C ASP A 86 -18.54 2.54 4.92
N ALA A 87 -19.55 3.25 5.40
CA ALA A 87 -20.44 4.02 4.56
C ALA A 87 -19.97 5.48 4.48
N VAL A 88 -19.70 5.97 3.28
CA VAL A 88 -19.25 7.35 3.02
C VAL A 88 -20.27 8.03 2.13
N THR A 89 -21.00 9.01 2.65
CA THR A 89 -21.98 9.78 1.86
C THR A 89 -21.25 10.61 0.81
N LEU A 90 -21.74 10.56 -0.43
CA LEU A 90 -21.32 11.43 -1.52
C LEU A 90 -22.32 12.57 -1.69
N ASN A 91 -21.85 13.75 -2.08
CA ASN A 91 -22.68 14.92 -2.33
C ASN A 91 -22.28 15.57 -3.66
N ASP A 92 -23.24 16.29 -4.24
CA ASP A 92 -23.08 17.16 -5.40
C ASP A 92 -23.43 18.59 -4.95
N ASP A 93 -22.53 19.18 -4.11
CA ASP A 93 -22.76 20.44 -3.39
C ASP A 93 -21.61 21.47 -3.55
N GLY A 94 -20.65 21.19 -4.43
CA GLY A 94 -19.49 22.04 -4.71
C GLY A 94 -18.48 22.11 -3.58
N VAL A 95 -18.56 21.22 -2.56
CA VAL A 95 -17.65 21.24 -1.40
C VAL A 95 -17.19 19.83 -1.00
N ASN A 96 -16.19 19.75 -0.10
CA ASN A 96 -15.69 18.50 0.49
C ASN A 96 -15.21 17.44 -0.52
N GLY A 97 -14.77 17.87 -1.67
CA GLY A 97 -14.27 16.97 -2.72
C GLY A 97 -15.08 17.08 -4.00
N ASP A 98 -16.35 17.45 -3.90
CA ASP A 98 -17.09 17.91 -5.06
C ASP A 98 -16.58 19.29 -5.52
N ILE A 99 -16.56 19.52 -6.85
CA ILE A 99 -15.97 20.72 -7.44
C ILE A 99 -17.06 21.66 -7.97
N ILE A 100 -18.13 21.10 -8.53
CA ILE A 100 -19.18 21.88 -9.22
C ILE A 100 -20.55 21.38 -8.74
N GLU A 101 -21.24 22.22 -7.97
CA GLU A 101 -22.60 21.95 -7.53
C GLU A 101 -23.55 21.68 -8.71
N GLY A 102 -24.30 20.56 -8.66
CA GLY A 102 -25.37 20.24 -9.60
C GLY A 102 -24.89 19.73 -10.94
N ASP A 103 -23.69 19.17 -11.05
CA ASP A 103 -23.17 18.59 -12.30
C ASP A 103 -23.36 17.07 -12.41
N ASN A 104 -24.06 16.48 -11.43
CA ASN A 104 -24.31 15.04 -11.29
C ASN A 104 -23.06 14.20 -11.02
N ILE A 105 -21.95 14.82 -10.69
CA ILE A 105 -20.76 14.16 -10.17
C ILE A 105 -20.77 14.26 -8.65
N PHE A 106 -21.25 13.24 -8.00
CA PHE A 106 -21.27 13.17 -6.55
C PHE A 106 -19.91 12.76 -6.02
N ALA A 107 -19.33 13.53 -5.13
CA ALA A 107 -17.99 13.28 -4.64
C ALA A 107 -17.85 13.43 -3.12
N ARG A 108 -16.76 12.88 -2.57
CA ARG A 108 -16.35 13.07 -1.19
C ARG A 108 -14.86 12.90 -1.02
N LYS A 109 -14.23 13.85 -0.32
CA LYS A 109 -12.84 13.75 0.15
C LYS A 109 -12.85 13.73 1.67
N ILE A 110 -12.29 12.67 2.26
CA ILE A 110 -12.23 12.46 3.70
C ILE A 110 -10.82 12.10 4.17
N SER A 111 -10.53 12.27 5.46
CA SER A 111 -9.32 11.73 6.06
C SER A 111 -9.37 10.20 6.03
N ASN A 112 -8.29 9.58 5.62
CA ASN A 112 -8.14 8.13 5.67
C ASN A 112 -8.33 7.60 7.10
N GLU A 113 -7.84 8.31 8.11
CA GLU A 113 -8.00 7.96 9.53
C GLU A 113 -9.44 7.97 10.03
N SER A 114 -10.36 8.63 9.31
CA SER A 114 -11.79 8.62 9.66
C SER A 114 -12.51 7.34 9.26
N LEU A 115 -11.88 6.50 8.47
CA LEU A 115 -12.36 5.18 8.08
C LEU A 115 -11.96 4.13 9.13
N ASN A 116 -12.89 3.25 9.53
CA ASN A 116 -12.53 2.09 10.34
C ASN A 116 -11.62 1.11 9.57
N ARG A 117 -11.69 1.18 8.23
CA ARG A 117 -10.87 0.42 7.29
C ARG A 117 -9.95 1.37 6.53
N ALA A 118 -9.13 2.10 7.31
CA ALA A 118 -8.12 2.98 6.75
C ALA A 118 -7.14 2.17 5.89
N ILE A 119 -6.67 2.78 4.81
CA ILE A 119 -5.56 2.25 4.01
C ILE A 119 -4.29 2.39 4.84
N THR A 120 -3.54 1.32 4.97
CA THR A 120 -2.30 1.24 5.74
C THR A 120 -1.14 0.83 4.84
N GLU A 121 0.07 0.95 5.32
CA GLU A 121 1.28 0.53 4.62
C GLU A 121 1.34 -1.00 4.39
N ALA A 122 0.46 -1.76 5.04
CA ALA A 122 0.35 -3.21 4.86
C ALA A 122 -0.69 -3.62 3.80
N ASP A 123 -1.45 -2.65 3.25
CA ASP A 123 -2.44 -2.95 2.23
C ASP A 123 -1.76 -3.10 0.87
N THR A 124 -1.89 -4.28 0.28
CA THR A 124 -1.37 -4.63 -1.04
C THR A 124 -2.48 -5.12 -1.95
N GLY A 125 -2.35 -4.89 -3.26
CA GLY A 125 -3.28 -5.39 -4.26
C GLY A 125 -4.51 -4.51 -4.47
N PHE A 126 -5.66 -5.13 -4.72
CA PHE A 126 -6.89 -4.41 -5.03
C PHE A 126 -7.64 -3.99 -3.77
N LEU A 127 -8.15 -2.77 -3.81
CA LEU A 127 -9.11 -2.23 -2.86
C LEU A 127 -10.47 -2.13 -3.55
N PHE A 128 -11.54 -2.26 -2.77
CA PHE A 128 -12.90 -2.37 -3.28
C PHE A 128 -13.79 -1.26 -2.73
N ALA A 129 -14.53 -0.62 -3.63
CA ALA A 129 -15.54 0.39 -3.33
C ALA A 129 -16.82 0.08 -4.11
N GLU A 130 -17.97 0.09 -3.46
CA GLU A 130 -19.26 -0.05 -4.12
C GLU A 130 -20.00 1.29 -4.06
N PHE A 131 -20.13 1.94 -5.20
CA PHE A 131 -20.90 3.16 -5.34
C PHE A 131 -22.38 2.80 -5.34
N THR A 132 -23.15 3.42 -4.47
CA THR A 132 -24.55 3.04 -4.24
C THR A 132 -25.44 4.26 -4.33
N ALA A 133 -26.54 4.12 -5.07
CA ALA A 133 -27.64 5.08 -5.16
C ALA A 133 -28.92 4.49 -4.59
N ILE A 134 -29.74 5.32 -3.99
CA ILE A 134 -31.11 4.98 -3.57
C ILE A 134 -32.08 5.86 -4.35
N TYR A 135 -33.03 5.23 -5.04
CA TYR A 135 -34.09 5.89 -5.80
C TYR A 135 -35.45 5.59 -5.18
N GLY A 136 -36.32 6.61 -5.07
CA GLY A 136 -37.66 6.47 -4.50
C GLY A 136 -37.67 5.91 -3.08
N GLY A 137 -36.61 6.13 -2.29
CA GLY A 137 -36.44 5.70 -0.92
C GLY A 137 -36.27 4.20 -0.69
N ARG A 138 -36.23 3.38 -1.74
CA ARG A 138 -36.21 1.91 -1.60
C ARG A 138 -35.55 1.12 -2.73
N ASN A 139 -35.28 1.73 -3.86
CA ASN A 139 -34.62 1.07 -4.98
C ASN A 139 -33.10 1.28 -4.87
N TYR A 140 -32.38 0.28 -4.39
CA TYR A 140 -30.92 0.31 -4.22
C TYR A 140 -30.24 -0.17 -5.49
N VAL A 141 -29.37 0.66 -6.06
CA VAL A 141 -28.53 0.31 -7.19
C VAL A 141 -27.07 0.47 -6.78
N GLY A 142 -26.25 -0.53 -7.04
CA GLY A 142 -24.84 -0.55 -6.73
C GLY A 142 -23.96 -0.73 -7.97
N LEU A 143 -22.80 -0.15 -7.95
CA LEU A 143 -21.71 -0.38 -8.89
C LEU A 143 -20.44 -0.67 -8.10
N LEU A 144 -20.03 -1.94 -8.07
CA LEU A 144 -18.77 -2.34 -7.44
C LEU A 144 -17.63 -1.96 -8.37
N ASP A 145 -16.66 -1.26 -7.84
CA ASP A 145 -15.39 -0.94 -8.49
C ASP A 145 -14.23 -1.45 -7.66
N SER A 146 -13.09 -1.66 -8.32
CA SER A 146 -11.84 -2.05 -7.67
C SER A 146 -10.68 -1.31 -8.29
N GLY A 147 -9.87 -0.68 -7.46
CA GLY A 147 -8.64 -0.03 -7.86
C GLY A 147 -7.45 -0.61 -7.13
N LYS A 148 -6.31 -0.70 -7.79
CA LYS A 148 -5.07 -0.90 -7.07
C LYS A 148 -4.68 0.46 -6.49
N VAL A 149 -4.37 0.51 -5.19
CA VAL A 149 -3.65 1.67 -4.65
C VAL A 149 -2.40 1.79 -5.50
N GLY A 150 -2.09 2.98 -5.96
CA GLY A 150 -0.84 3.25 -6.66
C GLY A 150 0.35 2.82 -5.81
N ASN A 151 1.56 3.18 -6.21
CA ASN A 151 2.74 2.95 -5.40
C ASN A 151 2.55 3.45 -3.96
N LEU A 152 2.72 2.58 -2.96
CA LEU A 152 2.76 2.98 -1.56
C LEU A 152 4.19 3.41 -1.22
N ILE A 153 4.33 4.55 -0.56
CA ILE A 153 5.64 5.06 -0.16
C ILE A 153 6.17 4.30 1.05
N PRO A 154 7.46 3.99 1.10
CA PRO A 154 8.05 3.28 2.24
C PRO A 154 7.96 4.10 3.51
N LYS A 155 7.91 3.44 4.67
CA LYS A 155 7.85 4.06 5.98
C LYS A 155 8.88 3.46 6.91
N ILE A 156 9.66 4.32 7.55
CA ILE A 156 10.57 3.93 8.62
C ILE A 156 9.75 3.82 9.90
N ILE A 157 9.60 2.60 10.40
CA ILE A 157 8.81 2.28 11.60
C ILE A 157 9.62 2.54 12.85
N ASN A 158 10.91 2.16 12.84
CA ASN A 158 11.77 2.25 14.00
C ASN A 158 13.24 2.39 13.61
N VAL A 159 14.01 3.08 14.44
CA VAL A 159 15.48 3.17 14.33
C VAL A 159 16.09 2.67 15.63
N ILE A 160 17.00 1.71 15.53
CA ILE A 160 17.70 1.10 16.65
C ILE A 160 19.19 1.39 16.50
N ALA A 161 19.70 2.32 17.29
CA ALA A 161 21.10 2.67 17.38
C ALA A 161 21.43 3.20 18.77
N ASP A 162 22.66 2.98 19.23
CA ASP A 162 23.11 3.51 20.51
C ASP A 162 23.15 5.05 20.46
N THR A 163 22.55 5.70 21.45
CA THR A 163 22.57 7.16 21.57
C THR A 163 23.87 7.68 22.17
N LEU A 164 24.63 6.82 22.86
CA LEU A 164 25.94 7.14 23.44
C LEU A 164 26.97 6.10 22.99
N ILE A 165 27.95 6.57 22.24
CA ILE A 165 28.98 5.73 21.64
C ILE A 165 30.33 6.14 22.23
N LYS A 166 31.08 5.19 22.81
CA LYS A 166 32.41 5.42 23.27
C LYS A 166 33.42 5.15 22.14
N ARG A 167 34.16 6.19 21.75
CA ARG A 167 35.30 6.03 20.83
C ARG A 167 36.39 5.19 21.49
N PRO A 168 36.94 4.18 20.82
CA PRO A 168 38.07 3.41 21.38
C PRO A 168 39.33 4.24 21.42
N GLU A 169 40.27 3.83 22.27
CA GLU A 169 41.58 4.45 22.39
C GLU A 169 42.58 3.86 21.38
N GLY A 170 43.52 4.65 20.92
CA GLY A 170 44.64 4.24 20.05
C GLY A 170 44.09 3.71 18.69
N ARG A 171 44.78 2.69 18.17
CA ARG A 171 44.42 2.05 16.86
C ARG A 171 43.42 0.92 17.01
N ASN A 172 42.46 1.08 17.89
CA ASN A 172 41.36 0.13 18.02
C ASN A 172 40.14 0.59 17.22
N ILE A 173 39.33 -0.39 16.75
CA ILE A 173 38.10 -0.14 16.03
C ILE A 173 36.96 -0.84 16.78
N ASN A 174 35.91 -0.11 17.11
CA ASN A 174 34.66 -0.67 17.57
C ASN A 174 33.64 -0.70 16.42
N LEU A 175 32.95 -1.83 16.26
CA LEU A 175 31.83 -1.95 15.31
C LEU A 175 30.53 -1.74 16.09
N ILE A 176 29.78 -0.70 15.75
CA ILE A 176 28.44 -0.47 16.29
C ILE A 176 27.41 -0.91 15.26
N LYS A 177 26.35 -1.53 15.73
CA LYS A 177 25.26 -1.99 14.86
C LYS A 177 24.15 -0.95 14.84
N VAL A 178 23.78 -0.52 13.64
CA VAL A 178 22.66 0.39 13.36
C VAL A 178 21.62 -0.34 12.58
N LYS A 179 20.36 -0.20 12.97
CA LYS A 179 19.21 -0.84 12.31
C LYS A 179 18.10 0.16 12.04
N ALA A 180 17.41 -0.05 10.93
CA ALA A 180 16.15 0.61 10.63
C ALA A 180 15.11 -0.46 10.22
N GLU A 181 13.97 -0.45 10.87
CA GLU A 181 12.81 -1.24 10.48
C GLU A 181 11.99 -0.43 9.49
N VAL A 182 11.79 -0.97 8.29
CA VAL A 182 11.11 -0.30 7.19
C VAL A 182 10.01 -1.20 6.66
N LEU A 183 8.85 -0.63 6.43
CA LEU A 183 7.70 -1.30 5.86
C LEU A 183 7.28 -0.56 4.59
N ASP A 184 7.00 -1.32 3.54
CA ASP A 184 6.37 -0.85 2.33
C ASP A 184 5.12 -1.69 2.06
N GLY A 185 3.99 -1.05 1.80
CA GLY A 185 2.74 -1.75 1.52
C GLY A 185 2.76 -2.54 0.21
N ASP A 186 3.66 -2.21 -0.70
CA ASP A 186 3.88 -2.95 -1.95
C ASP A 186 4.81 -4.17 -1.78
N GLY A 187 5.37 -4.35 -0.58
CA GLY A 187 6.27 -5.45 -0.21
C GLY A 187 7.72 -5.02 -0.02
N ASN A 188 8.50 -5.79 0.75
CA ASN A 188 9.90 -5.47 1.03
C ASN A 188 10.76 -5.41 -0.23
N GLU A 189 10.40 -6.19 -1.26
CA GLU A 189 11.05 -6.18 -2.58
C GLU A 189 10.87 -4.88 -3.36
N SER A 190 9.90 -4.04 -2.99
CA SER A 190 9.72 -2.70 -3.58
C SER A 190 10.73 -1.68 -3.03
N ILE A 191 11.37 -1.96 -1.90
CA ILE A 191 12.35 -1.05 -1.29
C ILE A 191 13.67 -1.10 -2.07
N LYS A 192 14.06 0.05 -2.59
CA LYS A 192 15.28 0.20 -3.38
C LYS A 192 16.52 0.37 -2.52
N TRP A 193 16.42 1.16 -1.46
CA TRP A 193 17.47 1.35 -0.48
C TRP A 193 16.94 1.98 0.82
N VAL A 194 17.67 1.71 1.88
CA VAL A 194 17.52 2.35 3.20
C VAL A 194 18.88 2.88 3.62
N GLY A 195 18.93 4.07 4.22
CA GLY A 195 20.18 4.65 4.66
C GLY A 195 20.00 5.89 5.51
N PHE A 196 21.10 6.48 5.94
CA PHE A 196 21.10 7.74 6.66
C PHE A 196 22.28 8.64 6.28
N THR A 197 22.11 9.93 6.46
CA THR A 197 23.18 10.93 6.43
C THR A 197 23.51 11.36 7.85
N SER A 198 24.77 11.73 8.10
CA SER A 198 25.24 12.20 9.40
C SER A 198 25.59 13.68 9.34
N PHE A 199 25.12 14.45 10.32
CA PHE A 199 25.35 15.88 10.46
C PHE A 199 25.95 16.20 11.83
N SER A 200 27.12 16.87 11.88
CA SER A 200 27.71 17.35 13.13
C SER A 200 26.95 18.56 13.66
N LEU A 201 26.33 18.41 14.83
CA LEU A 201 25.63 19.51 15.50
C LEU A 201 26.58 20.57 16.06
N ARG A 202 27.81 20.19 16.39
CA ARG A 202 28.81 21.11 16.90
C ARG A 202 29.42 21.98 15.79
N ASP A 203 29.80 21.32 14.68
CA ASP A 203 30.55 21.97 13.60
C ASP A 203 29.64 22.52 12.52
N ASN A 204 28.33 22.21 12.59
CA ASN A 204 27.28 22.61 11.64
C ASN A 204 27.60 22.20 10.21
N GLU A 205 28.06 20.95 10.02
CA GLU A 205 28.46 20.41 8.71
C GLU A 205 28.03 18.96 8.51
N MET A 206 27.86 18.57 7.24
CA MET A 206 27.61 17.19 6.87
C MET A 206 28.88 16.36 7.04
N MET A 207 28.73 15.21 7.68
CA MET A 207 29.78 14.20 7.75
C MET A 207 29.82 13.37 6.45
N ASN A 208 30.93 12.67 6.22
CA ASN A 208 31.12 11.83 5.03
C ASN A 208 30.84 12.57 3.70
N ASN A 209 31.15 13.87 3.64
CA ASN A 209 30.85 14.76 2.51
C ASN A 209 29.37 14.77 2.10
N GLY A 210 28.47 14.49 3.03
CA GLY A 210 27.03 14.37 2.74
C GLY A 210 26.61 13.06 2.10
N ASN A 211 27.54 12.14 1.88
CA ASN A 211 27.22 10.84 1.31
C ASN A 211 26.39 9.99 2.30
N MET A 212 25.43 9.28 1.75
CA MET A 212 24.59 8.37 2.52
C MET A 212 25.37 7.12 2.95
N ILE A 213 25.09 6.68 4.16
CA ILE A 213 25.51 5.39 4.70
C ILE A 213 24.33 4.43 4.54
N TYR A 214 24.49 3.42 3.71
CA TYR A 214 23.43 2.45 3.41
C TYR A 214 23.36 1.35 4.46
N LEU A 215 22.13 0.89 4.71
CA LEU A 215 21.82 -0.30 5.50
C LEU A 215 21.30 -1.40 4.56
N TYR A 216 21.46 -2.65 4.97
CA TYR A 216 21.20 -3.82 4.14
C TYR A 216 20.29 -4.83 4.87
N ASP A 217 19.36 -5.42 4.15
CA ASP A 217 18.48 -6.52 4.57
C ASP A 217 18.88 -7.79 3.79
N ASP A 218 20.11 -8.26 4.05
CA ASP A 218 20.80 -9.29 3.27
C ASP A 218 21.07 -10.59 4.07
N GLY A 219 20.60 -10.66 5.32
CA GLY A 219 20.89 -11.77 6.22
C GLY A 219 22.38 -11.90 6.54
N GLY A 220 23.18 -10.85 6.33
CA GLY A 220 24.62 -10.85 6.54
C GLY A 220 25.37 -11.76 5.55
N SER A 221 24.77 -12.12 4.42
CA SER A 221 25.34 -13.04 3.44
C SER A 221 26.25 -12.37 2.42
N GLU A 222 26.10 -11.06 2.22
CA GLU A 222 26.89 -10.31 1.25
C GLU A 222 28.18 -9.76 1.89
N ILE A 223 29.33 -9.94 1.23
CA ILE A 223 30.61 -9.35 1.65
C ILE A 223 30.66 -7.92 1.10
N LEU A 224 30.43 -6.94 1.95
CA LEU A 224 30.43 -5.51 1.59
C LEU A 224 31.85 -4.97 1.40
N TYR A 225 32.78 -5.44 2.24
CA TYR A 225 34.21 -5.10 2.15
C TYR A 225 35.07 -6.36 2.35
N PRO A 226 35.95 -6.69 1.38
CA PRO A 226 36.84 -7.84 1.50
C PRO A 226 37.76 -7.74 2.72
N PRO A 227 38.14 -8.87 3.34
CA PRO A 227 37.83 -10.23 2.88
C PRO A 227 36.50 -10.78 3.37
N ASP A 228 35.90 -10.24 4.46
CA ASP A 228 34.80 -10.90 5.17
C ASP A 228 33.85 -9.94 5.89
N PHE A 229 33.94 -8.63 5.63
CA PHE A 229 33.07 -7.65 6.29
C PHE A 229 31.66 -7.66 5.69
N THR A 230 30.67 -8.05 6.52
CA THR A 230 29.24 -8.09 6.16
C THR A 230 28.45 -6.98 6.86
N SER A 231 27.21 -6.75 6.44
CA SER A 231 26.27 -5.79 7.05
C SER A 231 26.04 -6.07 8.54
N GLY A 232 26.09 -7.34 8.94
CA GLY A 232 25.73 -7.81 10.28
C GLY A 232 24.23 -7.96 10.46
N ASP A 233 23.49 -7.94 9.38
CA ASP A 233 22.08 -8.30 9.35
C ASP A 233 21.88 -9.78 9.73
N SER A 234 20.69 -10.13 10.24
CA SER A 234 20.42 -11.45 10.83
C SER A 234 19.48 -12.30 10.02
N ALA A 235 18.61 -11.70 9.21
CA ALA A 235 17.64 -12.41 8.40
C ALA A 235 17.31 -11.59 7.15
N ARG A 236 17.46 -12.19 5.99
CA ARG A 236 17.19 -11.55 4.70
C ARG A 236 15.68 -11.32 4.53
N ASP A 237 15.34 -10.19 3.94
CA ASP A 237 13.98 -9.81 3.53
C ASP A 237 12.97 -9.75 4.71
N ASP A 238 13.47 -9.46 5.93
CA ASP A 238 12.62 -9.30 7.12
C ASP A 238 12.19 -7.84 7.39
N GLY A 239 12.63 -6.90 6.54
CA GLY A 239 12.33 -5.47 6.65
C GLY A 239 13.23 -4.75 7.67
N ILE A 240 14.22 -5.42 8.26
CA ILE A 240 15.17 -4.85 9.23
C ILE A 240 16.53 -4.64 8.57
N TYR A 241 16.73 -3.46 8.06
CA TYR A 241 17.96 -3.04 7.39
C TYR A 241 19.05 -2.76 8.41
N THR A 242 20.22 -3.38 8.27
CA THR A 242 21.31 -3.33 9.26
C THR A 242 22.63 -2.92 8.60
N PHE A 243 23.47 -2.19 9.36
CA PHE A 243 24.88 -1.98 9.01
C PHE A 243 25.75 -1.88 10.26
N LYS A 244 26.97 -2.42 10.19
CA LYS A 244 28.00 -2.30 11.21
C LYS A 244 28.90 -1.11 10.89
N ILE A 245 28.80 -0.04 11.66
CA ILE A 245 29.61 1.17 11.47
C ILE A 245 30.91 1.05 12.23
N PRO A 246 32.07 1.21 11.60
CA PRO A 246 33.33 1.26 12.30
C PRO A 246 33.54 2.62 13.02
N ILE A 247 33.83 2.56 14.29
CA ILE A 247 34.26 3.72 15.12
C ILE A 247 35.73 3.59 15.32
N TYR A 248 36.50 4.45 14.67
CA TYR A 248 37.95 4.45 14.71
C TYR A 248 38.46 5.26 15.90
N GLY A 249 39.44 4.70 16.64
CA GLY A 249 40.07 5.34 17.76
C GLY A 249 40.99 6.51 17.38
N ASP A 250 41.52 7.19 18.40
CA ASP A 250 42.33 8.40 18.22
C ASP A 250 43.74 8.16 17.64
N GLY A 251 44.16 6.90 17.53
CA GLY A 251 45.43 6.53 16.93
C GLY A 251 45.40 6.33 15.40
N PHE A 252 44.27 6.57 14.74
CA PHE A 252 44.14 6.49 13.29
C PHE A 252 44.44 7.79 12.55
N GLY A 253 44.51 8.92 13.28
CA GLY A 253 44.92 10.19 12.67
C GLY A 253 46.40 10.18 12.28
N SER A 254 46.74 10.74 11.12
CA SER A 254 48.09 11.01 10.65
C SER A 254 48.16 12.43 10.09
N GLU A 255 49.36 12.92 9.79
CA GLU A 255 49.54 14.24 9.16
C GLU A 255 48.91 14.32 7.74
N GLU A 256 48.73 13.17 7.08
CA GLU A 256 48.20 13.08 5.70
C GLU A 256 46.73 12.65 5.65
N THR A 257 46.28 11.84 6.62
CA THR A 257 44.89 11.35 6.65
C THR A 257 44.36 11.34 8.08
N ASP A 258 43.20 11.96 8.34
CA ASP A 258 42.52 11.87 9.61
C ASP A 258 41.34 10.91 9.51
N ASP A 259 41.64 9.62 9.66
CA ASP A 259 40.61 8.56 9.67
C ASP A 259 40.00 8.37 11.07
N THR A 260 40.36 9.21 12.05
CA THR A 260 39.82 9.18 13.39
C THR A 260 38.35 9.55 13.41
N THR A 261 37.51 8.74 14.06
CA THR A 261 36.13 9.11 14.26
C THR A 261 36.01 10.35 15.15
N ARG A 262 35.38 11.40 14.65
CA ARG A 262 35.18 12.65 15.41
C ARG A 262 34.25 12.44 16.60
N THR A 263 34.57 13.09 17.72
CA THR A 263 33.72 13.13 18.91
C THR A 263 32.76 14.31 18.86
N GLY A 264 31.62 14.20 19.52
CA GLY A 264 30.60 15.25 19.58
C GLY A 264 29.18 14.71 19.42
N SER A 265 28.24 15.61 19.19
CA SER A 265 26.84 15.27 18.95
C SER A 265 26.55 15.28 17.46
N PHE A 266 25.92 14.23 16.99
CA PHE A 266 25.54 14.05 15.56
C PHE A 266 24.08 13.75 15.45
N ARG A 267 23.48 14.28 14.39
CA ARG A 267 22.13 13.91 13.95
C ARG A 267 22.24 12.99 12.74
N TRP A 268 21.78 11.77 12.90
CA TRP A 268 21.63 10.81 11.83
C TRP A 268 20.20 10.92 11.28
N ARG A 269 20.08 11.27 9.99
CA ARG A 269 18.81 11.42 9.31
C ARG A 269 18.58 10.23 8.40
N PHE A 270 17.68 9.36 8.81
CA PHE A 270 17.30 8.16 8.08
C PHE A 270 16.26 8.47 7.00
N SER A 271 16.37 7.78 5.87
CA SER A 271 15.40 7.78 4.79
C SER A 271 15.43 6.44 4.05
N ALA A 272 14.34 6.11 3.38
CA ALA A 272 14.20 4.97 2.48
C ALA A 272 13.66 5.46 1.12
N GLN A 273 13.95 4.74 0.07
CA GLN A 273 13.40 4.97 -1.27
C GLN A 273 12.94 3.63 -1.84
N ASP A 274 11.81 3.64 -2.54
CA ASP A 274 11.28 2.49 -3.26
C ASP A 274 11.76 2.44 -4.72
N MET A 275 11.33 1.39 -5.45
CA MET A 275 11.65 1.21 -6.86
C MET A 275 10.89 2.18 -7.78
N ALA A 276 9.81 2.80 -7.32
CA ALA A 276 9.08 3.87 -8.00
C ALA A 276 9.77 5.24 -7.85
N ASN A 277 10.82 5.32 -7.02
CA ASN A 277 11.61 6.50 -6.64
C ASN A 277 10.90 7.45 -5.67
N ASP A 278 9.89 6.99 -4.96
CA ASP A 278 9.26 7.72 -3.88
C ASP A 278 10.06 7.55 -2.57
N TYR A 279 10.06 8.60 -1.74
CA TYR A 279 10.86 8.66 -0.51
C TYR A 279 9.97 8.55 0.72
N SER A 280 10.45 7.83 1.72
CA SER A 280 9.88 7.87 3.08
C SER A 280 9.95 9.28 3.68
N GLN A 281 9.12 9.53 4.68
CA GLN A 281 9.41 10.62 5.62
C GLN A 281 10.74 10.31 6.33
N THR A 282 11.50 11.38 6.63
CA THR A 282 12.79 11.22 7.32
C THR A 282 12.60 11.05 8.82
N VAL A 283 13.43 10.21 9.44
CA VAL A 283 13.49 10.02 10.88
C VAL A 283 14.86 10.46 11.39
N ASP A 284 14.90 11.42 12.32
CA ASP A 284 16.12 11.90 12.93
C ASP A 284 16.44 11.10 14.22
N HIS A 285 17.69 10.65 14.36
CA HIS A 285 18.22 9.99 15.54
C HIS A 285 19.49 10.72 15.99
N VAL A 286 19.51 11.21 17.24
CA VAL A 286 20.65 11.96 17.76
C VAL A 286 21.53 11.04 18.57
N ILE A 287 22.85 11.06 18.27
CA ILE A 287 23.87 10.29 18.97
C ILE A 287 24.97 11.22 19.55
N VAL A 288 25.66 10.74 20.54
CA VAL A 288 26.85 11.36 21.09
C VAL A 288 28.01 10.37 21.02
N ILE A 289 29.14 10.79 20.41
CA ILE A 289 30.38 10.05 20.38
C ILE A 289 31.36 10.76 21.35
N GLN A 290 31.89 10.03 22.34
CA GLN A 290 32.78 10.56 23.36
C GLN A 290 34.05 9.71 23.54
#